data_30638b4e445aa836b76b7490415e253a
#
_entry.id   30638b4e445aa836b76b7490415e253a
#
_cell.length_a   1.000
_cell.length_b   1.000
_cell.length_c   1.000
_cell.angle_alpha   90.00
_cell.angle_beta   90.00
_cell.angle_gamma   90.00
#
_symmetry.space_group_name_H-M   'P 1'
#
loop_
_entity.id
_entity.type
_entity.pdbx_description
1 polymer ?
#
loop_
_entity_poly.entity_id
_entity_poly.type
_entity_poly.pdbx_seq_one_letter_code
_entity_poly.pdbx_strand_id
1 'polypeptide(L)'
;MVLYGAAGTGKSTVLNIIQQLFDGYYSVFDAKALGSSSNSFALEAFKTNPLVAIQHDGDLSRIEDNTRLNSLVSHELMTVNEKFKSTYSNRFKCFLFMGTNKPVKITDAKSGLIRRLIDVSPSGNKLNPKEYKTIVKQVEFELGAIAYHCQEVYLDNPGRYDDYIPITMLGASNDFYNFIIDSYHVFKKENGTTLKAAWEMY
;
A
#
# COMPACT_ATOMS: atom_id res chain seq x y z
N MET A 1 2.24 1.91 -1.22
CA MET A 1 2.37 0.45 -1.47
C MET A 1 1.78 -0.32 -0.29
N VAL A 2 1.05 -1.40 -0.54
CA VAL A 2 0.44 -2.24 0.49
C VAL A 2 0.90 -3.69 0.31
N LEU A 3 1.56 -4.24 1.32
CA LEU A 3 1.91 -5.65 1.39
C LEU A 3 0.74 -6.40 2.03
N TYR A 4 -0.02 -7.12 1.21
CA TYR A 4 -1.23 -7.83 1.62
C TYR A 4 -1.02 -9.34 1.63
N GLY A 5 -1.36 -10.01 2.71
CA GLY A 5 -1.27 -11.47 2.81
C GLY A 5 -1.42 -11.99 4.24
N ALA A 6 -1.48 -13.31 4.39
CA ALA A 6 -1.63 -13.98 5.67
C ALA A 6 -0.51 -13.65 6.67
N ALA A 7 -0.74 -13.89 7.94
CA ALA A 7 0.29 -13.77 8.98
C ALA A 7 1.47 -14.72 8.70
N GLY A 8 2.69 -14.28 9.01
CA GLY A 8 3.90 -15.08 8.84
C GLY A 8 4.42 -15.19 7.40
N THR A 9 3.98 -14.35 6.47
CA THR A 9 4.43 -14.35 5.06
C THR A 9 5.57 -13.38 4.76
N GLY A 10 6.24 -12.82 5.77
CA GLY A 10 7.42 -11.97 5.60
C GLY A 10 7.15 -10.48 5.39
N LYS A 11 5.89 -10.00 5.42
CA LYS A 11 5.55 -8.58 5.24
C LYS A 11 6.36 -7.65 6.13
N SER A 12 6.36 -7.93 7.44
CA SER A 12 7.12 -7.12 8.41
C SER A 12 8.62 -7.17 8.16
N THR A 13 9.15 -8.29 7.66
CA THR A 13 10.58 -8.41 7.30
C THR A 13 10.92 -7.46 6.16
N VAL A 14 10.11 -7.43 5.10
CA VAL A 14 10.31 -6.49 3.98
C VAL A 14 10.21 -5.04 4.45
N LEU A 15 9.22 -4.71 5.28
CA LEU A 15 9.08 -3.36 5.83
C LEU A 15 10.27 -2.96 6.72
N ASN A 16 10.83 -3.89 7.49
CA ASN A 16 12.04 -3.65 8.28
C ASN A 16 13.27 -3.39 7.39
N ILE A 17 13.39 -4.08 6.26
CA ILE A 17 14.45 -3.82 5.28
C ILE A 17 14.31 -2.40 4.70
N ILE A 18 13.11 -2.02 4.30
CA ILE A 18 12.81 -0.67 3.82
C ILE A 18 13.15 0.36 4.90
N GLN A 19 12.77 0.11 6.14
CA GLN A 19 13.10 0.98 7.27
C GLN A 19 14.61 1.17 7.43
N GLN A 20 15.42 0.10 7.33
CA GLN A 20 16.88 0.16 7.41
C GLN A 20 17.48 0.92 6.22
N LEU A 21 16.97 0.71 5.00
CA LEU A 21 17.42 1.44 3.80
C LEU A 21 17.20 2.95 3.92
N PHE A 22 16.18 3.38 4.65
CA PHE A 22 15.81 4.78 4.84
C PHE A 22 16.07 5.26 6.29
N ASP A 23 17.06 4.67 6.96
CA ASP A 23 17.39 5.08 8.33
C ASP A 23 17.69 6.59 8.42
N GLY A 24 17.10 7.26 9.40
CA GLY A 24 17.11 8.72 9.54
C GLY A 24 16.15 9.49 8.61
N TYR A 25 15.50 8.84 7.63
CA TYR A 25 14.61 9.47 6.65
C TYR A 25 13.23 8.82 6.61
N TYR A 26 12.90 8.00 7.57
CA TYR A 26 11.58 7.36 7.68
C TYR A 26 10.77 7.89 8.85
N SER A 27 9.47 7.64 8.81
CA SER A 27 8.54 7.85 9.93
C SER A 27 7.58 6.67 10.03
N VAL A 28 6.89 6.58 11.17
CA VAL A 28 5.80 5.62 11.37
C VAL A 28 4.48 6.37 11.33
N PHE A 29 3.48 5.83 10.63
CA PHE A 29 2.16 6.43 10.53
C PHE A 29 1.07 5.43 10.92
N ASP A 30 -0.13 5.96 11.16
CA ASP A 30 -1.34 5.18 11.35
C ASP A 30 -2.38 5.58 10.30
N ALA A 31 -2.68 4.66 9.37
CA ALA A 31 -3.64 4.88 8.31
C ALA A 31 -5.07 5.13 8.84
N LYS A 32 -5.43 4.51 9.97
CA LYS A 32 -6.72 4.76 10.62
C LYS A 32 -6.79 6.18 11.19
N ALA A 33 -5.70 6.67 11.77
CA ALA A 33 -5.62 8.05 12.22
C ALA A 33 -5.73 9.06 11.07
N LEU A 34 -5.10 8.75 9.92
CA LEU A 34 -5.23 9.56 8.69
C LEU A 34 -6.66 9.57 8.15
N GLY A 35 -7.37 8.47 8.22
CA GLY A 35 -8.75 8.32 7.76
C GLY A 35 -9.82 8.75 8.77
N SER A 36 -9.44 9.30 9.91
CA SER A 36 -10.38 9.79 10.93
C SER A 36 -10.54 11.30 10.86
N SER A 37 -11.76 11.76 10.65
CA SER A 37 -12.09 13.19 10.64
C SER A 37 -11.86 13.87 12.00
N SER A 38 -11.97 13.11 13.08
CA SER A 38 -11.80 13.62 14.46
C SER A 38 -10.33 13.81 14.88
N ASN A 39 -9.36 13.20 14.17
CA ASN A 39 -7.95 13.32 14.50
C ASN A 39 -7.27 14.48 13.76
N SER A 40 -7.19 15.63 14.41
CA SER A 40 -6.54 16.83 13.87
C SER A 40 -5.01 16.74 13.83
N PHE A 41 -4.39 15.80 14.54
CA PHE A 41 -2.93 15.64 14.66
C PHE A 41 -2.36 14.49 13.81
N ALA A 42 -3.16 13.87 12.97
CA ALA A 42 -2.74 12.70 12.18
C ALA A 42 -1.52 12.96 11.28
N LEU A 43 -1.26 14.22 10.89
CA LEU A 43 -0.13 14.62 10.08
C LEU A 43 1.15 14.91 10.88
N GLU A 44 1.11 14.87 12.20
CA GLU A 44 2.29 15.13 13.06
C GLU A 44 3.43 14.14 12.80
N ALA A 45 3.11 12.90 12.42
CA ALA A 45 4.08 11.88 12.03
C ALA A 45 4.95 12.28 10.81
N PHE A 46 4.50 13.24 10.01
CA PHE A 46 5.17 13.68 8.78
C PHE A 46 5.95 15.00 8.95
N LYS A 47 5.96 15.59 10.14
CA LYS A 47 6.58 16.91 10.41
C LYS A 47 8.07 16.98 10.08
N THR A 48 8.79 15.88 10.12
CA THR A 48 10.21 15.77 9.77
C THR A 48 10.46 15.66 8.27
N ASN A 49 9.41 15.71 7.44
CA ASN A 49 9.47 15.48 5.99
C ASN A 49 10.16 14.14 5.63
N PRO A 50 9.70 13.01 6.16
CA PRO A 50 10.31 11.72 5.86
C PRO A 50 10.17 11.39 4.37
N LEU A 51 11.14 10.66 3.82
CA LEU A 51 11.06 10.14 2.45
C LEU A 51 10.09 8.96 2.36
N VAL A 52 10.04 8.15 3.42
CA VAL A 52 9.10 7.03 3.53
C VAL A 52 8.36 7.06 4.87
N ALA A 53 7.12 6.60 4.87
CA ALA A 53 6.39 6.34 6.10
C ALA A 53 5.86 4.91 6.10
N ILE A 54 5.99 4.24 7.24
CA ILE A 54 5.81 2.80 7.36
C ILE A 54 4.75 2.50 8.43
N GLN A 55 3.83 1.60 8.09
CA GLN A 55 2.91 0.97 9.05
C GLN A 55 3.02 -0.55 8.92
N HIS A 56 3.51 -1.23 9.97
CA HIS A 56 3.78 -2.67 9.95
C HIS A 56 2.52 -3.54 9.94
N ASP A 57 1.46 -3.09 10.60
CA ASP A 57 0.17 -3.78 10.64
C ASP A 57 -0.96 -2.73 10.61
N GLY A 58 -1.51 -2.53 9.44
CA GLY A 58 -2.55 -1.55 9.18
C GLY A 58 -3.86 -2.21 8.80
N ASP A 59 -4.97 -1.52 9.04
CA ASP A 59 -6.30 -1.93 8.60
C ASP A 59 -6.96 -0.79 7.81
N LEU A 60 -6.93 -0.89 6.50
CA LEU A 60 -7.61 0.03 5.58
C LEU A 60 -9.03 -0.42 5.22
N SER A 61 -9.54 -1.50 5.84
CA SER A 61 -10.89 -1.99 5.55
C SER A 61 -12.01 -1.09 6.09
N ARG A 62 -11.67 -0.13 6.95
CA ARG A 62 -12.63 0.76 7.65
C ARG A 62 -12.13 2.20 7.71
N ILE A 63 -11.64 2.73 6.60
CA ILE A 63 -11.32 4.16 6.51
C ILE A 63 -12.62 4.92 6.27
N GLU A 64 -12.95 5.84 7.15
CA GLU A 64 -14.16 6.68 7.07
C GLU A 64 -14.03 7.74 5.97
N ASP A 65 -12.83 8.33 5.86
CA ASP A 65 -12.54 9.39 4.90
C ASP A 65 -11.14 9.21 4.29
N ASN A 66 -11.10 8.99 2.98
CA ASN A 66 -9.87 8.83 2.22
C ASN A 66 -9.23 10.15 1.78
N THR A 67 -9.87 11.29 2.00
CA THR A 67 -9.44 12.60 1.47
C THR A 67 -8.02 12.93 1.90
N ARG A 68 -7.72 12.84 3.19
CA ARG A 68 -6.39 13.16 3.74
C ARG A 68 -5.30 12.22 3.23
N LEU A 69 -5.61 10.92 3.12
CA LEU A 69 -4.70 9.92 2.55
C LEU A 69 -4.43 10.21 1.07
N ASN A 70 -5.47 10.53 0.30
CA ASN A 70 -5.36 10.89 -1.11
C ASN A 70 -4.51 12.14 -1.30
N SER A 71 -4.75 13.20 -0.52
CA SER A 71 -3.96 14.44 -0.58
C SER A 71 -2.49 14.22 -0.22
N LEU A 72 -2.23 13.35 0.77
CA LEU A 72 -0.86 13.00 1.17
C LEU A 72 -0.10 12.29 0.05
N VAL A 73 -0.68 11.26 -0.56
CA VAL A 73 -0.03 10.49 -1.65
C VAL A 73 0.00 11.24 -2.98
N SER A 74 -0.82 12.28 -3.15
CA SER A 74 -0.79 13.21 -4.29
C SER A 74 0.16 14.39 -4.06
N HIS A 75 0.83 14.43 -2.92
CA HIS A 75 1.75 15.51 -2.54
C HIS A 75 1.10 16.90 -2.60
N GLU A 76 -0.16 17.01 -2.18
CA GLU A 76 -0.89 18.26 -2.11
C GLU A 76 -0.42 19.09 -0.91
N LEU A 77 -0.71 20.41 -0.95
CA LEU A 77 -0.50 21.27 0.21
C LEU A 77 -1.54 20.96 1.27
N MET A 78 -1.08 20.59 2.47
CA MET A 78 -1.94 20.16 3.56
C MET A 78 -1.74 21.03 4.80
N THR A 79 -2.81 21.26 5.54
CA THR A 79 -2.77 21.96 6.83
C THR A 79 -2.34 21.00 7.92
N VAL A 80 -1.33 21.37 8.67
CA VAL A 80 -0.74 20.59 9.77
C VAL A 80 -1.03 21.25 11.11
N ASN A 81 -1.60 20.48 12.01
CA ASN A 81 -1.78 20.87 13.39
C ASN A 81 -0.79 20.09 14.25
N GLU A 82 -0.01 20.79 15.04
CA GLU A 82 0.86 20.23 16.08
C GLU A 82 0.38 20.68 17.46
N LYS A 83 0.57 19.82 18.46
CA LYS A 83 0.21 20.19 19.85
C LYS A 83 1.03 21.39 20.30
N PHE A 84 0.35 22.38 20.84
CA PHE A 84 0.95 23.58 21.41
C PHE A 84 1.71 24.46 20.41
N LYS A 85 1.44 24.34 19.11
CA LYS A 85 2.03 25.15 18.05
C LYS A 85 0.97 25.76 17.16
N SER A 86 1.36 26.82 16.44
CA SER A 86 0.52 27.40 15.40
C SER A 86 0.36 26.44 14.24
N THR A 87 -0.82 26.42 13.65
CA THR A 87 -1.13 25.70 12.43
C THR A 87 -0.29 26.24 11.28
N TYR A 88 0.25 25.34 10.46
CA TYR A 88 1.01 25.69 9.27
C TYR A 88 0.59 24.79 8.10
N SER A 89 1.01 25.13 6.89
CA SER A 89 0.76 24.32 5.70
C SER A 89 2.08 23.73 5.19
N ASN A 90 2.05 22.47 4.80
CA ASN A 90 3.21 21.78 4.25
C ASN A 90 2.81 20.83 3.12
N ARG A 91 3.79 20.51 2.27
CA ARG A 91 3.67 19.52 1.20
C ARG A 91 4.63 18.38 1.50
N PHE A 92 4.10 17.20 1.73
CA PHE A 92 4.88 16.02 2.06
C PHE A 92 5.18 15.22 0.78
N LYS A 93 6.46 15.00 0.49
CA LYS A 93 6.93 14.11 -0.60
C LYS A 93 7.35 12.77 0.01
N CYS A 94 6.37 12.06 0.55
CA CYS A 94 6.58 10.84 1.30
C CYS A 94 5.92 9.66 0.58
N PHE A 95 6.63 8.55 0.44
CA PHE A 95 6.06 7.30 -0.05
C PHE A 95 5.56 6.45 1.13
N LEU A 96 4.33 5.93 1.04
CA LEU A 96 3.71 5.17 2.11
C LEU A 96 3.85 3.67 1.88
N PHE A 97 4.36 2.96 2.88
CA PHE A 97 4.43 1.50 2.93
C PHE A 97 3.57 0.96 4.07
N MET A 98 2.76 -0.05 3.79
CA MET A 98 1.90 -0.65 4.81
C MET A 98 1.85 -2.17 4.65
N GLY A 99 1.95 -2.88 5.77
CA GLY A 99 1.60 -4.30 5.87
C GLY A 99 0.17 -4.47 6.35
N THR A 100 -0.57 -5.42 5.78
CA THR A 100 -1.93 -5.74 6.23
C THR A 100 -2.26 -7.22 6.00
N ASN A 101 -3.09 -7.77 6.87
CA ASN A 101 -3.69 -9.09 6.70
C ASN A 101 -5.11 -9.01 6.11
N LYS A 102 -5.64 -7.80 5.93
CA LYS A 102 -6.97 -7.56 5.41
C LYS A 102 -6.90 -6.78 4.10
N PRO A 103 -7.76 -7.07 3.13
CA PRO A 103 -7.83 -6.28 1.92
C PRO A 103 -8.25 -4.84 2.23
N VAL A 104 -7.73 -3.91 1.45
CA VAL A 104 -8.23 -2.53 1.47
C VAL A 104 -9.64 -2.55 0.91
N LYS A 105 -10.62 -2.12 1.68
CA LYS A 105 -12.00 -2.05 1.22
C LYS A 105 -12.18 -0.83 0.31
N ILE A 106 -12.21 -1.07 -0.97
CA ILE A 106 -12.41 -0.05 -2.00
C ILE A 106 -13.91 0.02 -2.29
N THR A 107 -14.64 0.73 -1.44
CA THR A 107 -16.11 0.86 -1.56
C THR A 107 -16.54 1.85 -2.63
N ASP A 108 -15.64 2.72 -3.07
CA ASP A 108 -15.94 3.74 -4.09
C ASP A 108 -14.81 3.79 -5.14
N ALA A 109 -15.12 3.33 -6.35
CA ALA A 109 -14.24 3.45 -7.51
C ALA A 109 -13.88 4.91 -7.84
N LYS A 110 -14.69 5.87 -7.38
CA LYS A 110 -14.45 7.31 -7.54
C LYS A 110 -13.50 7.88 -6.49
N SER A 111 -13.20 7.14 -5.40
CA SER A 111 -12.36 7.64 -4.29
C SER A 111 -10.94 8.01 -4.71
N GLY A 112 -10.51 7.64 -5.89
CA GLY A 112 -9.17 7.89 -6.40
C GLY A 112 -8.07 7.10 -5.67
N LEU A 113 -8.40 6.38 -4.60
CA LEU A 113 -7.44 5.57 -3.83
C LEU A 113 -6.89 4.41 -4.67
N ILE A 114 -7.75 3.77 -5.46
CA ILE A 114 -7.40 2.59 -6.27
C ILE A 114 -6.22 2.86 -7.22
N ARG A 115 -6.24 3.98 -7.92
CA ARG A 115 -5.18 4.35 -8.89
C ARG A 115 -3.86 4.78 -8.23
N ARG A 116 -3.84 4.90 -6.91
CA ARG A 116 -2.67 5.29 -6.10
C ARG A 116 -2.13 4.12 -5.29
N LEU A 117 -2.79 2.97 -5.38
CA LEU A 117 -2.48 1.79 -4.59
C LEU A 117 -1.65 0.81 -5.44
N ILE A 118 -0.49 0.43 -4.94
CA ILE A 118 0.29 -0.69 -5.46
C ILE A 118 0.20 -1.78 -4.41
N ASP A 119 -0.42 -2.92 -4.75
CA ASP A 119 -0.48 -4.07 -3.87
C ASP A 119 0.59 -5.09 -4.20
N VAL A 120 1.17 -5.65 -3.16
CA VAL A 120 2.19 -6.70 -3.26
C VAL A 120 1.75 -7.87 -2.39
N SER A 121 1.55 -9.01 -3.01
CA SER A 121 1.20 -10.24 -2.30
C SER A 121 2.43 -11.13 -2.16
N PRO A 122 2.82 -11.50 -0.94
CA PRO A 122 3.88 -12.47 -0.71
C PRO A 122 3.53 -13.83 -1.33
N SER A 123 4.55 -14.57 -1.80
CA SER A 123 4.36 -15.90 -2.42
C SER A 123 3.78 -16.97 -1.49
N GLY A 124 3.77 -16.71 -0.18
CA GLY A 124 3.36 -17.67 0.83
C GLY A 124 4.41 -18.73 1.18
N ASN A 125 5.52 -18.77 0.45
CA ASN A 125 6.61 -19.69 0.72
C ASN A 125 7.30 -19.30 2.03
N LYS A 126 7.28 -20.21 3.00
CA LYS A 126 7.92 -20.00 4.31
C LYS A 126 9.31 -20.60 4.31
N LEU A 127 10.28 -19.79 4.70
CA LEU A 127 11.63 -20.28 4.99
C LEU A 127 11.65 -21.03 6.32
N ASN A 128 12.54 -22.00 6.45
CA ASN A 128 12.75 -22.60 7.74
C ASN A 128 13.43 -21.60 8.71
N PRO A 129 13.27 -21.76 10.04
CA PRO A 129 13.76 -20.77 11.00
C PRO A 129 15.28 -20.53 10.96
N LYS A 130 16.08 -21.51 10.54
CA LYS A 130 17.55 -21.36 10.44
C LYS A 130 17.91 -20.54 9.22
N GLU A 131 17.33 -20.84 8.06
CA GLU A 131 17.51 -20.06 6.82
C GLU A 131 17.04 -18.63 7.00
N TYR A 132 15.87 -18.41 7.60
CA TYR A 132 15.35 -17.08 7.89
C TYR A 132 16.35 -16.24 8.71
N LYS A 133 16.90 -16.80 9.81
CA LYS A 133 17.88 -16.10 10.63
C LYS A 133 19.16 -15.75 9.87
N THR A 134 19.61 -16.65 8.98
CA THR A 134 20.79 -16.42 8.16
C THR A 134 20.54 -15.29 7.15
N ILE A 135 19.41 -15.35 6.44
CA ILE A 135 19.05 -14.33 5.44
C ILE A 135 18.90 -12.96 6.10
N VAL A 136 18.21 -12.84 7.24
CA VAL A 136 18.04 -11.54 7.93
C VAL A 136 19.41 -10.95 8.30
N LYS A 137 20.35 -11.76 8.77
CA LYS A 137 21.72 -11.29 9.05
C LYS A 137 22.47 -10.84 7.79
N GLN A 138 22.33 -11.59 6.68
CA GLN A 138 22.95 -11.23 5.41
C GLN A 138 22.42 -9.91 4.89
N VAL A 139 21.12 -9.66 4.98
CA VAL A 139 20.51 -8.41 4.55
C VAL A 139 21.16 -7.20 5.21
N GLU A 140 21.51 -7.26 6.49
CA GLU A 140 22.17 -6.15 7.20
C GLU A 140 23.50 -5.74 6.54
N PHE A 141 24.24 -6.69 5.96
CA PHE A 141 25.49 -6.42 5.23
C PHE A 141 25.26 -6.06 3.76
N GLU A 142 24.12 -6.45 3.17
CA GLU A 142 23.84 -6.31 1.75
C GLU A 142 22.91 -5.12 1.43
N LEU A 143 22.56 -4.28 2.40
CA LEU A 143 21.64 -3.16 2.21
C LEU A 143 22.03 -2.26 1.02
N GLY A 144 23.34 -1.98 0.85
CA GLY A 144 23.83 -1.19 -0.27
C GLY A 144 23.61 -1.88 -1.62
N ALA A 145 23.84 -3.19 -1.69
CA ALA A 145 23.58 -3.98 -2.91
C ALA A 145 22.08 -4.07 -3.23
N ILE A 146 21.24 -4.20 -2.21
CA ILE A 146 19.78 -4.17 -2.36
C ILE A 146 19.32 -2.82 -2.92
N ALA A 147 19.83 -1.71 -2.36
CA ALA A 147 19.50 -0.37 -2.83
C ALA A 147 19.92 -0.15 -4.28
N TYR A 148 21.14 -0.57 -4.63
CA TYR A 148 21.67 -0.49 -5.99
C TYR A 148 20.82 -1.30 -6.97
N HIS A 149 20.48 -2.54 -6.64
CA HIS A 149 19.61 -3.39 -7.48
C HIS A 149 18.22 -2.78 -7.66
N CYS A 150 17.61 -2.22 -6.60
CA CYS A 150 16.33 -1.52 -6.72
C CYS A 150 16.42 -0.32 -7.67
N GLN A 151 17.53 0.42 -7.64
CA GLN A 151 17.76 1.54 -8.55
C GLN A 151 17.90 1.06 -10.00
N GLU A 152 18.67 0.00 -10.28
CA GLU A 152 18.79 -0.57 -11.62
C GLU A 152 17.43 -1.02 -12.18
N VAL A 153 16.64 -1.76 -11.38
CA VAL A 153 15.29 -2.21 -11.78
C VAL A 153 14.36 -1.03 -12.07
N TYR A 154 14.46 0.06 -11.31
CA TYR A 154 13.70 1.28 -11.57
C TYR A 154 14.13 1.97 -12.86
N LEU A 155 15.44 2.13 -13.08
CA LEU A 155 15.99 2.78 -14.29
C LEU A 155 15.71 2.00 -15.57
N ASP A 156 15.62 0.66 -15.48
CA ASP A 156 15.27 -0.20 -16.61
C ASP A 156 13.82 0.04 -17.09
N ASN A 157 12.89 0.30 -16.18
CA ASN A 157 11.51 0.62 -16.52
C ASN A 157 10.85 1.58 -15.51
N PRO A 158 11.12 2.89 -15.58
CA PRO A 158 10.57 3.88 -14.65
C PRO A 158 9.04 3.98 -14.64
N GLY A 159 8.42 3.71 -15.80
CA GLY A 159 6.95 3.76 -15.99
C GLY A 159 6.20 2.47 -15.66
N ARG A 160 6.86 1.48 -15.09
CA ARG A 160 6.28 0.13 -14.86
C ARG A 160 4.93 0.13 -14.13
N TYR A 161 4.69 1.12 -13.31
CA TYR A 161 3.48 1.22 -12.47
C TYR A 161 2.55 2.37 -12.86
N ASP A 162 2.77 3.05 -13.99
CA ASP A 162 1.97 4.23 -14.38
C ASP A 162 0.48 3.91 -14.56
N ASP A 163 0.17 2.74 -15.16
CA ASP A 163 -1.20 2.25 -15.34
C ASP A 163 -1.52 1.04 -14.45
N TYR A 164 -0.84 0.92 -13.32
CA TYR A 164 -1.03 -0.23 -12.44
C TYR A 164 -2.42 -0.28 -11.81
N ILE A 165 -3.05 -1.44 -11.89
CA ILE A 165 -4.34 -1.73 -11.25
C ILE A 165 -4.12 -2.83 -10.19
N PRO A 166 -4.48 -2.60 -8.91
CA PRO A 166 -4.32 -3.58 -7.82
C PRO A 166 -5.38 -4.70 -7.90
N ILE A 167 -5.21 -5.61 -8.86
CA ILE A 167 -6.19 -6.65 -9.19
C ILE A 167 -6.50 -7.55 -7.99
N THR A 168 -5.47 -7.98 -7.25
CA THR A 168 -5.63 -8.83 -6.07
C THR A 168 -6.47 -8.15 -4.99
N MET A 169 -6.22 -6.87 -4.77
CA MET A 169 -6.93 -6.09 -3.76
C MET A 169 -8.38 -5.81 -4.17
N LEU A 170 -8.61 -5.53 -5.45
CA LEU A 170 -9.95 -5.38 -6.03
C LEU A 170 -10.76 -6.66 -5.87
N GLY A 171 -10.18 -7.81 -6.24
CA GLY A 171 -10.84 -9.11 -6.09
C GLY A 171 -11.18 -9.42 -4.64
N ALA A 172 -10.29 -9.11 -3.70
CA ALA A 172 -10.52 -9.37 -2.28
C ALA A 172 -11.63 -8.50 -1.64
N SER A 173 -12.07 -7.43 -2.33
CA SER A 173 -13.03 -6.45 -1.79
C SER A 173 -14.34 -6.33 -2.59
N ASN A 174 -14.48 -7.05 -3.70
CA ASN A 174 -15.63 -6.90 -4.61
C ASN A 174 -16.13 -8.26 -5.12
N ASP A 175 -17.26 -8.70 -4.56
CA ASP A 175 -17.84 -10.02 -4.88
C ASP A 175 -18.28 -10.12 -6.35
N PHE A 176 -18.80 -9.04 -6.94
CA PHE A 176 -19.16 -9.01 -8.35
C PHE A 176 -17.94 -9.11 -9.26
N TYR A 177 -16.82 -8.48 -8.89
CA TYR A 177 -15.56 -8.64 -9.63
C TYR A 177 -15.08 -10.10 -9.59
N ASN A 178 -15.12 -10.75 -8.42
CA ASN A 178 -14.78 -12.17 -8.29
C ASN A 178 -15.69 -13.04 -9.16
N PHE A 179 -17.01 -12.80 -9.14
CA PHE A 179 -17.94 -13.49 -10.00
C PHE A 179 -17.58 -13.35 -11.49
N ILE A 180 -17.22 -12.15 -11.95
CA ILE A 180 -16.79 -11.92 -13.33
C ILE A 180 -15.54 -12.72 -13.67
N ILE A 181 -14.53 -12.73 -12.79
CA ILE A 181 -13.28 -13.49 -12.99
C ILE A 181 -13.54 -14.98 -13.02
N ASP A 182 -14.32 -15.50 -12.08
CA ASP A 182 -14.65 -16.93 -11.98
C ASP A 182 -15.49 -17.41 -13.17
N SER A 183 -16.38 -16.55 -13.69
CA SER A 183 -17.24 -16.83 -14.83
C SER A 183 -16.63 -16.46 -16.19
N TYR A 184 -15.39 -15.97 -16.21
CA TYR A 184 -14.73 -15.48 -17.43
C TYR A 184 -14.70 -16.52 -18.56
N HIS A 185 -14.54 -17.80 -18.23
CA HIS A 185 -14.54 -18.91 -19.18
C HIS A 185 -15.87 -19.08 -19.92
N VAL A 186 -17.01 -18.74 -19.28
CA VAL A 186 -18.34 -18.74 -19.91
C VAL A 186 -18.44 -17.55 -20.86
N PHE A 187 -18.11 -16.35 -20.41
CA PHE A 187 -18.18 -15.14 -21.21
C PHE A 187 -17.29 -15.19 -22.45
N LYS A 188 -16.10 -15.79 -22.31
CA LYS A 188 -15.17 -15.97 -23.43
C LYS A 188 -15.72 -16.92 -24.52
N LYS A 189 -16.42 -17.98 -24.13
CA LYS A 189 -17.04 -18.93 -25.09
C LYS A 189 -18.16 -18.29 -25.90
N GLU A 190 -18.87 -17.32 -25.32
CA GLU A 190 -19.98 -16.61 -25.95
C GLU A 190 -19.55 -15.31 -26.67
N ASN A 191 -18.26 -15.17 -26.98
CA ASN A 191 -17.67 -13.95 -27.56
C ASN A 191 -17.85 -12.67 -26.72
N GLY A 192 -17.95 -12.84 -25.40
CA GLY A 192 -18.14 -11.76 -24.45
C GLY A 192 -19.59 -11.61 -23.98
N THR A 193 -19.77 -10.69 -23.05
CA THR A 193 -21.09 -10.36 -22.51
C THR A 193 -21.13 -8.87 -22.16
N THR A 194 -22.31 -8.31 -22.00
CA THR A 194 -22.48 -6.96 -21.50
C THR A 194 -22.40 -6.95 -19.97
N LEU A 195 -21.99 -5.82 -19.39
CA LEU A 195 -21.98 -5.66 -17.94
C LEU A 195 -23.36 -5.88 -17.33
N LYS A 196 -24.43 -5.48 -18.03
CA LYS A 196 -25.81 -5.70 -17.63
C LYS A 196 -26.15 -7.19 -17.56
N ALA A 197 -25.85 -7.96 -18.62
CA ALA A 197 -26.10 -9.39 -18.65
C ALA A 197 -25.27 -10.14 -17.58
N ALA A 198 -24.03 -9.74 -17.36
CA ALA A 198 -23.21 -10.30 -16.29
C ALA A 198 -23.80 -10.02 -14.90
N TRP A 199 -24.37 -8.85 -14.69
CA TRP A 199 -25.05 -8.50 -13.44
C TRP A 199 -26.34 -9.28 -13.21
N GLU A 200 -27.09 -9.55 -14.29
CA GLU A 200 -28.31 -10.38 -14.23
C GLU A 200 -28.00 -11.87 -13.94
N MET A 201 -26.79 -12.33 -14.24
CA MET A 201 -26.29 -13.67 -13.89
C MET A 201 -25.72 -13.78 -12.48
N TYR A 202 -25.28 -12.68 -11.88
CA TYR A 202 -24.74 -12.60 -10.51
C TYR A 202 -25.84 -12.71 -9.47
#